data_7341f93f0328af54697fb7be027afd07
#
_entry.id   7341f93f0328af54697fb7be027afd07
#
_cell.length_a   1.000
_cell.length_b   1.000
_cell.length_c   1.000
_cell.angle_alpha   90.00
_cell.angle_beta   90.00
_cell.angle_gamma   90.00
#
_symmetry.space_group_name_H-M   'P 1'
#
loop_
_entity.id
_entity.type
_entity.pdbx_description
1 polymer ?
#
loop_
_entity_poly.entity_id
_entity_poly.type
_entity_poly.pdbx_seq_one_letter_code
_entity_poly.pdbx_strand_id
1 'polypeptide(L)'
;MEEHHIHVRRTARYHTLGDPHGARSLWIVVHGYGQLARYFLNAFEEQAGTNFIVAPEGLSRFYSDAAHQRVGASWMTREDREQEIVDHMAYLDALTNVLKRETGDIPLRVLGFSQGVATVARWLSHGTVNAAQAVL
;
A
#
# COMPACT_ATOMS: atom_id res chain seq x y z
N MET A 1 -12.74 15.47 29.14
CA MET A 1 -12.75 14.52 28.02
C MET A 1 -11.35 13.97 27.85
N GLU A 2 -11.20 12.68 27.65
CA GLU A 2 -9.91 12.03 27.42
C GLU A 2 -9.98 11.19 26.16
N GLU A 3 -8.88 11.15 25.41
CA GLU A 3 -8.74 10.31 24.24
C GLU A 3 -8.10 8.98 24.62
N HIS A 4 -8.65 7.89 24.12
CA HIS A 4 -8.16 6.55 24.38
C HIS A 4 -8.01 5.78 23.07
N HIS A 5 -7.07 4.83 23.02
CA HIS A 5 -6.87 3.95 21.89
C HIS A 5 -7.06 2.50 22.32
N ILE A 6 -7.60 1.70 21.41
CA ILE A 6 -7.74 0.26 21.56
C ILE A 6 -7.37 -0.40 20.24
N HIS A 7 -6.64 -1.51 20.29
CA HIS A 7 -6.31 -2.28 19.09
C HIS A 7 -7.45 -3.22 18.73
N VAL A 8 -7.88 -3.16 17.48
CA VAL A 8 -8.93 -4.04 16.94
C VAL A 8 -8.44 -4.71 15.68
N ARG A 9 -9.01 -5.85 15.35
CA ARG A 9 -8.74 -6.49 14.07
C ARG A 9 -9.44 -5.75 12.95
N ARG A 10 -8.74 -5.61 11.84
CA ARG A 10 -9.29 -5.02 10.63
C ARG A 10 -8.77 -5.74 9.40
N THR A 11 -9.65 -5.99 8.42
CA THR A 11 -9.29 -6.55 7.14
C THR A 11 -8.85 -5.44 6.20
N ALA A 12 -7.65 -5.57 5.63
CA ALA A 12 -7.15 -4.69 4.60
C ALA A 12 -7.31 -5.37 3.23
N ARG A 13 -7.44 -4.56 2.18
CA ARG A 13 -7.63 -5.02 0.81
C ARG A 13 -6.44 -4.64 -0.04
N TYR A 14 -6.00 -5.56 -0.90
CA TYR A 14 -4.99 -5.27 -1.91
C TYR A 14 -5.36 -5.99 -3.22
N HIS A 15 -4.85 -5.48 -4.33
CA HIS A 15 -5.08 -6.03 -5.66
C HIS A 15 -3.75 -6.37 -6.31
N THR A 16 -3.75 -7.32 -7.22
CA THR A 16 -2.52 -7.81 -7.85
C THR A 16 -2.66 -7.93 -9.36
N LEU A 17 -1.51 -7.79 -10.04
CA LEU A 17 -1.33 -8.11 -11.45
C LEU A 17 -0.14 -9.05 -11.60
N GLY A 18 -0.26 -9.99 -12.50
CA GLY A 18 0.81 -10.94 -12.81
C GLY A 18 0.75 -12.19 -11.96
N ASP A 19 1.73 -13.07 -12.17
CA ASP A 19 1.84 -14.34 -11.48
C ASP A 19 2.94 -14.25 -10.42
N PRO A 20 2.68 -14.55 -9.15
CA PRO A 20 3.71 -14.56 -8.12
C PRO A 20 4.76 -15.65 -8.35
N HIS A 21 4.38 -16.73 -9.04
CA HIS A 21 5.28 -17.85 -9.31
C HIS A 21 6.12 -17.57 -10.56
N GLY A 22 7.43 -17.49 -10.37
CA GLY A 22 8.35 -17.24 -11.48
C GLY A 22 8.52 -15.77 -11.83
N ALA A 23 7.94 -14.85 -11.08
CA ALA A 23 8.17 -13.43 -11.28
C ALA A 23 9.63 -13.06 -11.02
N ARG A 24 10.16 -12.11 -11.79
CA ARG A 24 11.53 -11.61 -11.60
C ARG A 24 11.64 -10.55 -10.53
N SER A 25 10.58 -9.79 -10.32
CA SER A 25 10.52 -8.74 -9.30
C SER A 25 9.13 -8.67 -8.70
N LEU A 26 9.10 -8.36 -7.41
CA LEU A 26 7.89 -8.00 -6.69
C LEU A 26 7.83 -6.47 -6.60
N TRP A 27 6.75 -5.90 -7.12
CA TRP A 27 6.48 -4.46 -7.00
C TRP A 27 5.34 -4.22 -6.03
N ILE A 28 5.55 -3.31 -5.09
CA ILE A 28 4.47 -2.76 -4.28
C ILE A 28 4.27 -1.31 -4.69
N VAL A 29 3.10 -1.00 -5.24
CA VAL A 29 2.75 0.32 -5.75
C VAL A 29 1.71 0.97 -4.86
N VAL A 30 2.05 2.12 -4.31
CA VAL A 30 1.28 2.79 -3.25
C VAL A 30 0.59 4.02 -3.81
N HIS A 31 -0.74 3.98 -3.84
CA HIS A 31 -1.59 5.00 -4.46
C HIS A 31 -1.58 6.32 -3.69
N GLY A 32 -2.05 7.37 -4.35
CA GLY A 32 -2.23 8.69 -3.77
C GLY A 32 -3.55 8.85 -3.03
N TYR A 33 -3.71 10.00 -2.38
CA TYR A 33 -4.92 10.36 -1.65
C TYR A 33 -6.15 10.31 -2.57
N GLY A 34 -7.20 9.68 -2.09
CA GLY A 34 -8.47 9.64 -2.78
C GLY A 34 -8.57 8.64 -3.92
N GLN A 35 -7.50 7.88 -4.17
CA GLN A 35 -7.53 6.81 -5.17
C GLN A 35 -7.98 5.49 -4.53
N LEU A 36 -8.47 4.56 -5.36
CA LEU A 36 -8.65 3.17 -4.97
C LEU A 36 -7.58 2.32 -5.65
N ALA A 37 -7.07 1.35 -4.93
CA ALA A 37 -5.95 0.53 -5.40
C ALA A 37 -6.22 -0.15 -6.74
N ARG A 38 -7.44 -0.65 -6.96
CA ARG A 38 -7.79 -1.35 -8.21
C ARG A 38 -7.66 -0.46 -9.45
N TYR A 39 -8.05 0.81 -9.33
CA TYR A 39 -7.95 1.74 -10.46
C TYR A 39 -6.52 2.23 -10.65
N PHE A 40 -5.82 2.47 -9.55
CA PHE A 40 -4.40 2.84 -9.60
C PHE A 40 -3.57 1.76 -10.28
N LEU A 41 -3.86 0.50 -9.98
CA LEU A 41 -3.15 -0.65 -10.52
C LEU A 41 -3.28 -0.79 -12.04
N ASN A 42 -4.38 -0.31 -12.63
CA ASN A 42 -4.59 -0.36 -14.08
C ASN A 42 -3.46 0.31 -14.87
N ALA A 43 -2.84 1.33 -14.30
CA ALA A 43 -1.72 2.03 -14.95
C ALA A 43 -0.49 1.13 -15.17
N PHE A 44 -0.43 -0.02 -14.52
CA PHE A 44 0.73 -0.91 -14.54
C PHE A 44 0.49 -2.20 -15.34
N GLU A 45 -0.62 -2.31 -16.04
CA GLU A 45 -0.97 -3.54 -16.78
C GLU A 45 0.12 -3.99 -17.75
N GLU A 46 0.74 -3.04 -18.45
CA GLU A 46 1.79 -3.34 -19.43
C GLU A 46 3.08 -3.85 -18.78
N GLN A 47 3.31 -3.55 -17.51
CA GLN A 47 4.51 -3.98 -16.79
C GLN A 47 4.34 -5.32 -16.10
N ALA A 48 3.15 -5.91 -16.13
CA ALA A 48 2.86 -7.14 -15.39
C ALA A 48 3.67 -8.36 -15.87
N GLY A 49 3.97 -8.46 -17.16
CA GLY A 49 4.65 -9.60 -17.81
C GLY A 49 5.51 -10.49 -16.91
N THR A 50 6.74 -10.05 -16.60
CA THR A 50 7.65 -10.79 -15.71
C THR A 50 7.64 -10.30 -14.27
N ASN A 51 6.78 -9.35 -13.95
CA ASN A 51 6.66 -8.76 -12.63
C ASN A 51 5.38 -9.21 -11.93
N PHE A 52 5.46 -9.33 -10.61
CA PHE A 52 4.27 -9.42 -9.78
C PHE A 52 4.04 -8.07 -9.14
N ILE A 53 2.94 -7.41 -9.49
CA ILE A 53 2.64 -6.03 -9.07
C ILE A 53 1.47 -6.04 -8.11
N VAL A 54 1.68 -5.44 -6.95
CA VAL A 54 0.71 -5.45 -5.85
C VAL A 54 0.40 -4.02 -5.43
N ALA A 55 -0.88 -3.70 -5.41
CA ALA A 55 -1.37 -2.40 -4.95
C ALA A 55 -2.15 -2.57 -3.65
N PRO A 56 -1.54 -2.28 -2.50
CA PRO A 56 -2.28 -2.19 -1.26
C PRO A 56 -3.17 -0.96 -1.26
N GLU A 57 -4.30 -1.05 -0.57
CA GLU A 57 -5.22 0.08 -0.44
C GLU A 57 -5.12 0.69 0.95
N GLY A 58 -5.08 2.01 1.01
CA GLY A 58 -5.07 2.77 2.26
C GLY A 58 -6.21 2.33 3.17
N LEU A 59 -5.96 2.32 4.49
CA LEU A 59 -6.87 1.76 5.46
C LEU A 59 -8.13 2.60 5.70
N SER A 60 -8.12 3.88 5.34
CA SER A 60 -9.24 4.79 5.55
C SER A 60 -9.93 5.07 4.23
N ARG A 61 -11.21 4.68 4.11
CA ARG A 61 -12.04 4.99 2.95
C ARG A 61 -13.02 6.09 3.28
N PHE A 62 -13.33 6.88 2.29
CA PHE A 62 -14.27 7.99 2.44
C PHE A 62 -15.01 8.24 1.12
N TYR A 63 -16.15 8.91 1.20
CA TYR A 63 -16.83 9.37 0.01
C TYR A 63 -16.14 10.65 -0.50
N SER A 64 -15.67 10.62 -1.75
CA SER A 64 -14.93 11.73 -2.35
C SER A 64 -15.83 12.74 -3.04
N ASP A 65 -17.15 12.51 -3.05
CA ASP A 65 -18.14 13.42 -3.63
C ASP A 65 -19.32 13.62 -2.68
N ALA A 66 -20.03 14.73 -2.85
CA ALA A 66 -21.18 15.09 -2.02
C ALA A 66 -22.36 14.12 -2.19
N ALA A 67 -22.48 13.47 -3.35
CA ALA A 67 -23.57 12.53 -3.63
C ALA A 67 -23.31 11.12 -3.06
N HIS A 68 -22.16 10.90 -2.42
CA HIS A 68 -21.75 9.62 -1.86
C HIS A 68 -21.75 8.47 -2.89
N GLN A 69 -21.33 8.79 -4.13
CA GLN A 69 -21.25 7.82 -5.22
C GLN A 69 -19.81 7.32 -5.43
N ARG A 70 -18.82 8.17 -5.15
CA ARG A 70 -17.42 7.86 -5.35
C ARG A 70 -16.72 7.66 -4.04
N VAL A 71 -15.89 6.63 -3.98
CA VAL A 71 -15.09 6.28 -2.79
C VAL A 71 -13.61 6.47 -3.13
N GLY A 72 -12.88 7.05 -2.22
CA GLY A 72 -11.44 7.11 -2.24
C GLY A 72 -10.85 6.52 -0.98
N ALA A 73 -9.57 6.22 -1.01
CA ALA A 73 -8.83 5.75 0.16
C ALA A 73 -7.72 6.73 0.53
N SER A 74 -7.37 6.74 1.80
CA SER A 74 -6.29 7.57 2.33
C SER A 74 -5.37 6.73 3.19
N TRP A 75 -4.06 7.03 3.12
CA TRP A 75 -3.06 6.41 3.99
C TRP A 75 -3.03 7.06 5.36
N MET A 76 -3.33 8.35 5.42
CA MET A 76 -3.50 9.08 6.67
C MET A 76 -4.17 10.43 6.43
N THR A 77 -4.70 11.00 7.52
CA THR A 77 -5.11 12.40 7.59
C THR A 77 -4.35 13.07 8.74
N ARG A 78 -4.66 14.33 9.02
CA ARG A 78 -4.11 15.02 10.20
C ARG A 78 -4.64 14.43 11.50
N GLU A 79 -5.86 13.88 11.44
CA GLU A 79 -6.53 13.38 12.63
C GLU A 79 -5.90 12.06 13.05
N ASP A 80 -5.45 11.99 14.28
CA ASP A 80 -4.77 10.84 14.87
C ASP A 80 -3.58 10.33 14.03
N ARG A 81 -2.84 11.27 13.48
CA ARG A 81 -1.81 11.06 12.46
C ARG A 81 -0.78 9.99 12.86
N GLU A 82 -0.29 10.04 14.08
CA GLU A 82 0.77 9.12 14.52
C GLU A 82 0.29 7.67 14.55
N GLN A 83 -0.95 7.42 14.96
CA GLN A 83 -1.52 6.07 14.95
C GLN A 83 -1.79 5.57 13.52
N GLU A 84 -2.23 6.44 12.63
CA GLU A 84 -2.41 6.07 11.23
C GLU A 84 -1.08 5.66 10.58
N ILE A 85 0.01 6.36 10.91
CA ILE A 85 1.35 5.99 10.42
C ILE A 85 1.78 4.62 10.95
N VAL A 86 1.62 4.39 12.25
CA VAL A 86 1.97 3.10 12.86
C VAL A 86 1.17 1.97 12.20
N ASP A 87 -0.13 2.17 12.02
CA ASP A 87 -1.01 1.16 11.45
C ASP A 87 -0.67 0.83 10.01
N HIS A 88 -0.45 1.85 9.15
CA HIS A 88 -0.15 1.56 7.76
C HIS A 88 1.24 0.96 7.56
N MET A 89 2.22 1.32 8.39
CA MET A 89 3.54 0.68 8.34
C MET A 89 3.45 -0.79 8.74
N ALA A 90 2.73 -1.10 9.80
CA ALA A 90 2.50 -2.48 10.23
C ALA A 90 1.77 -3.30 9.16
N TYR A 91 0.79 -2.68 8.49
CA TYR A 91 0.09 -3.30 7.38
C TYR A 91 1.04 -3.63 6.22
N LEU A 92 1.84 -2.66 5.79
CA LEU A 92 2.78 -2.86 4.67
C LEU A 92 3.83 -3.92 4.99
N ASP A 93 4.32 -3.98 6.23
CA ASP A 93 5.23 -5.03 6.68
C ASP A 93 4.56 -6.41 6.63
N ALA A 94 3.35 -6.52 7.16
CA ALA A 94 2.60 -7.79 7.16
C ALA A 94 2.31 -8.27 5.74
N LEU A 95 1.89 -7.36 4.86
CA LEU A 95 1.64 -7.65 3.46
C LEU A 95 2.91 -8.16 2.77
N THR A 96 4.03 -7.47 2.96
CA THR A 96 5.31 -7.87 2.37
C THR A 96 5.70 -9.28 2.77
N ASN A 97 5.51 -9.65 4.04
CA ASN A 97 5.81 -10.99 4.51
C ASN A 97 4.92 -12.06 3.84
N VAL A 98 3.64 -11.75 3.66
CA VAL A 98 2.72 -12.64 2.93
C VAL A 98 3.17 -12.83 1.48
N LEU A 99 3.50 -11.72 0.81
CA LEU A 99 3.89 -11.75 -0.60
C LEU A 99 5.21 -12.49 -0.83
N LYS A 100 6.18 -12.30 0.05
CA LYS A 100 7.46 -13.01 -0.04
C LYS A 100 7.33 -14.51 0.09
N ARG A 101 6.36 -14.99 0.86
CA ARG A 101 6.06 -16.42 0.94
C ARG A 101 5.52 -16.97 -0.38
N GLU A 102 4.81 -16.15 -1.14
CA GLU A 102 4.27 -16.55 -2.45
C GLU A 102 5.32 -16.47 -3.56
N THR A 103 6.13 -15.42 -3.57
CA THR A 103 7.09 -15.15 -4.66
C THR A 103 8.43 -15.83 -4.47
N GLY A 104 8.80 -16.16 -3.24
CA GLY A 104 10.17 -16.54 -2.90
C GLY A 104 11.08 -15.31 -2.80
N ASP A 105 12.39 -15.57 -2.79
CA ASP A 105 13.42 -14.55 -2.62
C ASP A 105 13.74 -13.85 -3.95
N ILE A 106 12.91 -12.89 -4.31
CA ILE A 106 13.11 -12.04 -5.48
C ILE A 106 13.22 -10.57 -5.03
N PRO A 107 13.81 -9.70 -5.85
CA PRO A 107 13.95 -8.29 -5.48
C PRO A 107 12.58 -7.64 -5.24
N LEU A 108 12.48 -6.90 -4.14
CA LEU A 108 11.35 -6.04 -3.84
C LEU A 108 11.65 -4.64 -4.38
N ARG A 109 10.72 -4.11 -5.15
CA ARG A 109 10.75 -2.73 -5.64
C ARG A 109 9.47 -2.03 -5.20
N VAL A 110 9.58 -0.77 -4.84
CA VAL A 110 8.43 0.00 -4.35
C VAL A 110 8.27 1.29 -5.15
N LEU A 111 7.01 1.68 -5.33
CA LEU A 111 6.66 2.92 -6.01
C LEU A 111 5.59 3.64 -5.19
N GLY A 112 5.79 4.94 -4.99
CA GLY A 112 4.79 5.79 -4.36
C GLY A 112 4.36 6.91 -5.30
N PHE A 113 3.07 7.23 -5.27
CA PHE A 113 2.49 8.33 -6.04
C PHE A 113 1.76 9.28 -5.11
N SER A 114 2.07 10.57 -5.18
CA SER A 114 1.43 11.64 -4.40
C SER A 114 1.50 11.34 -2.89
N GLN A 115 0.40 11.16 -2.17
CA GLN A 115 0.41 10.76 -0.76
C GLN A 115 1.20 9.47 -0.54
N GLY A 116 1.19 8.58 -1.53
CA GLY A 116 1.96 7.35 -1.51
C GLY A 116 3.47 7.57 -1.42
N VAL A 117 3.99 8.69 -1.93
CA VAL A 117 5.41 9.04 -1.82
C VAL A 117 5.81 9.16 -0.34
N ALA A 118 5.06 9.93 0.44
CA ALA A 118 5.34 10.11 1.86
C ALA A 118 5.17 8.80 2.63
N THR A 119 4.16 8.00 2.28
CA THR A 119 3.91 6.70 2.89
C THR A 119 5.07 5.74 2.67
N VAL A 120 5.55 5.62 1.42
CA VAL A 120 6.69 4.78 1.07
C VAL A 120 7.96 5.29 1.75
N ALA A 121 8.20 6.60 1.73
CA ALA A 121 9.39 7.18 2.34
C ALA A 121 9.47 6.87 3.84
N ARG A 122 8.35 6.98 4.57
CA ARG A 122 8.29 6.61 5.99
C ARG A 122 8.55 5.13 6.19
N TRP A 123 7.90 4.30 5.38
CA TRP A 123 8.04 2.85 5.47
C TRP A 123 9.49 2.42 5.26
N LEU A 124 10.16 2.94 4.24
CA LEU A 124 11.57 2.62 3.96
C LEU A 124 12.52 3.16 5.03
N SER A 125 12.20 4.31 5.62
CA SER A 125 13.07 4.96 6.62
C SER A 125 12.96 4.35 8.01
N HIS A 126 11.77 3.88 8.39
CA HIS A 126 11.47 3.46 9.76
C HIS A 126 11.10 1.98 9.88
N GLY A 127 10.86 1.32 8.76
CA GLY A 127 10.52 -0.10 8.72
C GLY A 127 11.74 -0.99 8.63
N THR A 128 11.48 -2.29 8.67
CA THR A 128 12.51 -3.32 8.49
C THR A 128 12.59 -3.80 7.04
N VAL A 129 11.77 -3.25 6.16
CA VAL A 129 11.70 -3.63 4.76
C VAL A 129 13.00 -3.28 4.03
N ASN A 130 13.44 -4.20 3.18
CA ASN A 130 14.61 -4.01 2.35
C ASN A 130 14.20 -4.00 0.89
N ALA A 131 14.18 -2.82 0.28
CA ALA A 131 13.81 -2.65 -1.12
C ALA A 131 15.06 -2.48 -1.98
N ALA A 132 15.08 -3.17 -3.12
CA ALA A 132 16.15 -3.05 -4.11
C ALA A 132 16.06 -1.72 -4.88
N GLN A 133 14.86 -1.16 -5.00
CA GLN A 133 14.61 0.09 -5.71
C GLN A 133 13.37 0.78 -5.15
N ALA A 134 13.41 2.10 -5.11
CA ALA A 134 12.26 2.94 -4.79
C ALA A 134 12.08 3.98 -5.91
N VAL A 135 10.83 4.14 -6.35
CA VAL A 135 10.43 5.16 -7.32
C VAL A 135 9.42 6.08 -6.63
N LEU A 136 9.78 7.34 -6.47
CA LEU A 136 8.99 8.33 -5.73
C LEU A 136 8.66 9.55 -6.59
#